data_26de501302a816f1ec208d1b6b6f4f39
#
_entry.id   26de501302a816f1ec208d1b6b6f4f39
#
_cell.length_a   1.000
_cell.length_b   1.000
_cell.length_c   1.000
_cell.angle_alpha   90.00
_cell.angle_beta   90.00
_cell.angle_gamma   90.00
#
_symmetry.space_group_name_H-M   'P 1'
#
loop_
_entity.id
_entity.type
_entity.pdbx_description
1 polymer ?
#
loop_
_entity_poly.entity_id
_entity_poly.type
_entity_poly.pdbx_seq_one_letter_code
_entity_poly.pdbx_strand_id
1 'polypeptide(L)'
;WNTQDTRMGSLYWGRLLEESRRARWTFKGSLTWAETHNKMTSRLGGAPAFTGKWNNETWLAQAEVSRTADYAGGWRLTPFLRVEFTHGRQDAFREQGGYGRDFGGAALKHLSIPVGLEIGRTDEWKGRPWAQALRVSYVGDVLQDVPEGTVYSPYSDMGWRGRAVSPERHGLRAEYNTSLQCNERWSVYGGYGLEVRGSSCYHRVNAGVSRSF
;
A
#
# COMPACT_ATOMS: atom_id res chain seq x y z
N TRP A 1 -14.64 19.46 8.33
CA TRP A 1 -14.31 19.21 6.93
C TRP A 1 -12.82 18.85 6.86
N ASN A 2 -12.48 17.82 6.10
CA ASN A 2 -11.09 17.47 5.78
C ASN A 2 -10.93 17.48 4.26
N THR A 3 -9.89 18.15 3.77
CA THR A 3 -9.52 18.16 2.36
C THR A 3 -8.10 17.63 2.24
N GLN A 4 -7.87 16.73 1.30
CA GLN A 4 -6.57 16.15 1.02
C GLN A 4 -6.24 16.30 -0.46
N ASP A 5 -5.02 16.74 -0.76
CA ASP A 5 -4.45 16.77 -2.09
C ASP A 5 -3.17 15.94 -2.07
N THR A 6 -3.11 14.88 -2.90
CA THR A 6 -2.00 13.94 -2.93
C THR A 6 -1.32 13.94 -4.28
N ARG A 7 0.00 14.08 -4.28
CA ARG A 7 0.87 13.89 -5.44
C ARG A 7 1.68 12.63 -5.22
N MET A 8 1.78 11.79 -6.24
CA MET A 8 2.46 10.51 -6.15
C MET A 8 3.28 10.24 -7.42
N GLY A 9 4.46 9.68 -7.23
CA GLY A 9 5.31 9.16 -8.29
C GLY A 9 5.79 7.76 -7.98
N SER A 10 5.84 6.89 -8.98
CA SER A 10 6.31 5.51 -8.81
C SER A 10 7.24 5.09 -9.93
N LEU A 11 8.33 4.41 -9.55
CA LEU A 11 9.27 3.78 -10.44
C LEU A 11 9.17 2.27 -10.26
N TYR A 12 9.06 1.53 -11.37
CA TYR A 12 9.00 0.08 -11.39
C TYR A 12 10.12 -0.47 -12.25
N TRP A 13 10.69 -1.60 -11.82
CA TRP A 13 11.69 -2.33 -12.62
C TRP A 13 11.51 -3.82 -12.45
N GLY A 14 11.97 -4.56 -13.44
CA GLY A 14 11.98 -6.01 -13.39
C GLY A 14 13.08 -6.57 -14.27
N ARG A 15 13.64 -7.70 -13.87
CA ARG A 15 14.67 -8.42 -14.62
C ARG A 15 14.42 -9.91 -14.55
N LEU A 16 14.49 -10.55 -15.72
CA LEU A 16 14.63 -11.99 -15.81
C LEU A 16 16.06 -12.36 -15.42
N LEU A 17 16.23 -13.15 -14.35
CA LEU A 17 17.54 -13.55 -13.83
C LEU A 17 18.04 -14.80 -14.54
N GLU A 18 17.17 -15.78 -14.70
CA GLU A 18 17.46 -17.06 -15.32
C GLU A 18 16.20 -17.62 -15.96
N GLU A 19 16.35 -18.22 -17.13
CA GLU A 19 15.28 -18.94 -17.82
C GLU A 19 15.76 -20.35 -18.20
N SER A 20 15.02 -21.34 -17.75
CA SER A 20 15.18 -22.72 -18.16
C SER A 20 13.91 -23.21 -18.86
N ARG A 21 13.96 -24.40 -19.50
CA ARG A 21 12.78 -24.96 -20.21
C ARG A 21 11.54 -25.13 -19.32
N ARG A 22 11.68 -25.13 -17.98
CA ARG A 22 10.58 -25.42 -17.03
C ARG A 22 10.40 -24.35 -15.96
N ALA A 23 11.29 -23.39 -15.84
CA ALA A 23 11.18 -22.37 -14.80
C ALA A 23 11.91 -21.08 -15.17
N ARG A 24 11.37 -19.96 -14.70
CA ARG A 24 11.92 -18.61 -14.89
C ARG A 24 12.10 -17.94 -13.53
N TRP A 25 13.30 -17.47 -13.24
CA TRP A 25 13.57 -16.63 -12.09
C TRP A 25 13.43 -15.17 -12.45
N THR A 26 12.67 -14.43 -11.66
CA THR A 26 12.42 -13.00 -11.89
C THR A 26 12.72 -12.21 -10.63
N PHE A 27 13.39 -11.10 -10.79
CA PHE A 27 13.52 -10.05 -9.78
C PHE A 27 12.66 -8.85 -10.19
N LYS A 28 11.87 -8.31 -9.24
CA LYS A 28 11.03 -7.12 -9.45
C LYS A 28 11.26 -6.15 -8.30
N GLY A 29 11.13 -4.87 -8.58
CA GLY A 29 11.18 -3.85 -7.55
C GLY A 29 10.32 -2.66 -7.89
N SER A 30 9.99 -1.88 -6.87
CA SER A 30 9.32 -0.60 -7.03
C SER A 30 9.75 0.36 -5.94
N LEU A 31 9.74 1.65 -6.28
CA LEU A 31 9.89 2.75 -5.36
C LEU A 31 8.78 3.74 -5.61
N THR A 32 8.01 4.05 -4.59
CA THR A 32 6.91 5.02 -4.66
C THR A 32 7.17 6.12 -3.64
N TRP A 33 6.98 7.35 -4.07
CA TRP A 33 6.95 8.53 -3.21
C TRP A 33 5.58 9.17 -3.33
N ALA A 34 5.04 9.63 -2.20
CA ALA A 34 3.81 10.38 -2.13
C ALA A 34 3.93 11.53 -1.15
N GLU A 35 3.40 12.68 -1.53
CA GLU A 35 3.23 13.85 -0.68
C GLU A 35 1.74 14.20 -0.60
N THR A 36 1.23 14.39 0.60
CA THR A 36 -0.18 14.73 0.83
C THR A 36 -0.27 16.03 1.60
N HIS A 37 -0.92 17.03 1.02
CA HIS A 37 -1.27 18.26 1.68
C HIS A 37 -2.64 18.11 2.32
N ASN A 38 -2.71 18.31 3.63
CA ASN A 38 -3.92 18.17 4.42
C ASN A 38 -4.40 19.51 4.91
N LYS A 39 -5.73 19.71 4.89
CA LYS A 39 -6.39 20.85 5.53
C LYS A 39 -7.62 20.35 6.27
N MET A 40 -7.65 20.59 7.55
CA MET A 40 -8.80 20.29 8.40
C MET A 40 -9.43 21.58 8.91
N THR A 41 -10.75 21.64 8.90
CA THR A 41 -11.52 22.70 9.56
C THR A 41 -12.50 22.06 10.51
N SER A 42 -12.40 22.38 11.79
CA SER A 42 -13.28 21.89 12.85
C SER A 42 -13.99 23.06 13.55
N ARG A 43 -15.19 22.78 14.06
CA ARG A 43 -15.97 23.70 14.89
C ARG A 43 -16.43 22.95 16.13
N LEU A 44 -16.23 23.54 17.28
CA LEU A 44 -16.69 23.00 18.55
C LEU A 44 -17.76 23.94 19.10
N GLY A 45 -19.03 23.54 19.12
CA GLY A 45 -20.19 24.22 19.70
C GLY A 45 -20.06 25.75 19.76
N GLY A 46 -20.62 26.53 18.91
CA GLY A 46 -20.62 27.99 18.96
C GLY A 46 -19.24 28.73 18.91
N ALA A 47 -18.13 28.00 19.00
CA ALA A 47 -16.79 28.57 18.94
C ALA A 47 -16.37 28.92 17.50
N PRO A 48 -15.43 29.84 17.30
CA PRO A 48 -14.81 30.11 16.00
C PRO A 48 -14.22 28.82 15.39
N ALA A 49 -14.24 28.74 14.08
CA ALA A 49 -13.65 27.58 13.39
C ALA A 49 -12.13 27.52 13.59
N PHE A 50 -11.61 26.31 13.77
CA PHE A 50 -10.17 26.04 13.81
C PHE A 50 -9.75 25.46 12.45
N THR A 51 -8.61 25.88 11.93
CA THR A 51 -8.05 25.36 10.69
C THR A 51 -6.63 24.87 10.94
N GLY A 52 -6.38 23.58 10.70
CA GLY A 52 -5.07 22.96 10.68
C GLY A 52 -4.64 22.66 9.26
N LYS A 53 -3.36 22.88 8.94
CA LYS A 53 -2.74 22.48 7.67
C LYS A 53 -1.43 21.77 7.97
N TRP A 54 -1.19 20.63 7.32
CA TRP A 54 0.06 19.87 7.46
C TRP A 54 0.34 19.04 6.22
N ASN A 55 1.59 18.65 6.09
CA ASN A 55 2.02 17.75 5.02
C ASN A 55 2.34 16.35 5.59
N ASN A 56 2.04 15.35 4.80
CA ASN A 56 2.52 13.99 5.00
C ASN A 56 3.41 13.62 3.81
N GLU A 57 4.53 12.98 4.10
CA GLU A 57 5.40 12.38 3.11
C GLU A 57 5.47 10.87 3.36
N THR A 58 5.38 10.09 2.29
CA THR A 58 5.45 8.63 2.37
C THR A 58 6.36 8.08 1.28
N TRP A 59 7.29 7.22 1.68
CA TRP A 59 8.13 6.40 0.82
C TRP A 59 7.74 4.95 0.98
N LEU A 60 7.56 4.25 -0.15
CA LEU A 60 7.31 2.83 -0.20
C LEU A 60 8.34 2.20 -1.14
N ALA A 61 9.13 1.26 -0.64
CA ALA A 61 10.08 0.48 -1.43
C ALA A 61 9.72 -1.00 -1.36
N GLN A 62 9.74 -1.68 -2.50
CA GLN A 62 9.48 -3.11 -2.58
C GLN A 62 10.54 -3.80 -3.45
N ALA A 63 10.93 -5.01 -3.03
CA ALA A 63 11.76 -5.92 -3.83
C ALA A 63 11.21 -7.34 -3.70
N GLU A 64 11.12 -8.05 -4.83
CA GLU A 64 10.59 -9.41 -4.91
C GLU A 64 11.48 -10.27 -5.77
N VAL A 65 11.78 -11.47 -5.28
CA VAL A 65 12.31 -12.57 -6.08
C VAL A 65 11.24 -13.65 -6.20
N SER A 66 11.06 -14.18 -7.41
CA SER A 66 10.06 -15.20 -7.68
C SER A 66 10.57 -16.22 -8.71
N ARG A 67 10.04 -17.44 -8.62
CA ARG A 67 10.33 -18.52 -9.55
C ARG A 67 9.03 -19.03 -10.15
N THR A 68 8.79 -18.77 -11.43
CA THR A 68 7.59 -19.23 -12.13
C THR A 68 7.87 -20.57 -12.81
N ALA A 69 7.03 -21.55 -12.54
CA ALA A 69 6.99 -22.83 -13.25
C ALA A 69 5.68 -22.94 -14.04
N ASP A 70 5.81 -23.30 -15.33
CA ASP A 70 4.68 -23.48 -16.23
C ASP A 70 4.25 -24.96 -16.26
N TYR A 71 2.94 -25.22 -16.21
CA TYR A 71 2.32 -26.54 -16.22
C TYR A 71 1.34 -26.68 -17.39
N ALA A 72 0.94 -27.90 -17.66
CA ALA A 72 -0.06 -28.19 -18.68
C ALA A 72 -1.39 -27.45 -18.44
N GLY A 73 -2.12 -27.10 -19.50
CA GLY A 73 -3.41 -26.41 -19.41
C GLY A 73 -3.31 -24.93 -19.05
N GLY A 74 -2.15 -24.27 -19.29
CA GLY A 74 -1.95 -22.84 -19.06
C GLY A 74 -1.78 -22.45 -17.59
N TRP A 75 -1.60 -23.41 -16.68
CA TRP A 75 -1.37 -23.17 -15.27
C TRP A 75 0.06 -22.72 -14.99
N ARG A 76 0.22 -21.83 -14.04
CA ARG A 76 1.51 -21.33 -13.53
C ARG A 76 1.53 -21.37 -12.03
N LEU A 77 2.66 -21.77 -11.47
CA LEU A 77 2.93 -21.75 -10.04
C LEU A 77 4.16 -20.89 -9.79
N THR A 78 4.02 -19.89 -8.92
CA THR A 78 5.06 -18.90 -8.67
C THR A 78 5.26 -18.69 -7.18
N PRO A 79 6.11 -19.48 -6.50
CA PRO A 79 6.61 -19.12 -5.19
C PRO A 79 7.38 -17.79 -5.24
N PHE A 80 7.25 -16.98 -4.19
CA PHE A 80 7.91 -15.69 -4.10
C PHE A 80 8.32 -15.35 -2.67
N LEU A 81 9.33 -14.51 -2.58
CA LEU A 81 9.74 -13.80 -1.39
C LEU A 81 9.78 -12.30 -1.72
N ARG A 82 9.15 -11.49 -0.88
CA ARG A 82 9.13 -10.04 -1.03
C ARG A 82 9.62 -9.35 0.22
N VAL A 83 10.22 -8.19 0.07
CA VAL A 83 10.53 -7.24 1.13
C VAL A 83 9.76 -5.96 0.82
N GLU A 84 9.03 -5.45 1.81
CA GLU A 84 8.24 -4.22 1.71
C GLU A 84 8.68 -3.28 2.82
N PHE A 85 9.18 -2.10 2.46
CA PHE A 85 9.57 -1.06 3.40
C PHE A 85 8.72 0.19 3.19
N THR A 86 8.16 0.70 4.27
CA THR A 86 7.40 1.95 4.29
C THR A 86 8.03 2.91 5.28
N HIS A 87 8.25 4.14 4.86
CA HIS A 87 8.60 5.27 5.72
C HIS A 87 7.58 6.38 5.52
N GLY A 88 6.89 6.75 6.58
CA GLY A 88 5.93 7.86 6.61
C GLY A 88 6.37 8.93 7.59
N ARG A 89 6.14 10.19 7.25
CA ARG A 89 6.37 11.34 8.11
C ARG A 89 5.19 12.30 8.00
N GLN A 90 4.75 12.82 9.14
CA GLN A 90 3.80 13.91 9.25
C GLN A 90 4.51 15.10 9.87
N ASP A 91 4.37 16.27 9.27
CA ASP A 91 4.91 17.52 9.84
C ASP A 91 4.12 17.94 11.09
N ALA A 92 4.81 18.62 12.00
CA ALA A 92 4.16 19.32 13.08
C ALA A 92 3.34 20.49 12.53
N PHE A 93 2.20 20.80 13.15
CA PHE A 93 1.38 21.92 12.73
C PHE A 93 0.64 22.56 13.91
N ARG A 94 0.23 23.79 13.70
CA ARG A 94 -0.63 24.55 14.62
C ARG A 94 -1.98 24.85 13.98
N GLU A 95 -3.04 24.64 14.75
CA GLU A 95 -4.36 25.11 14.38
C GLU A 95 -4.42 26.65 14.46
N GLN A 96 -5.01 27.27 13.45
CA GLN A 96 -5.26 28.72 13.42
C GLN A 96 -6.71 29.00 13.78
N GLY A 97 -6.94 30.08 14.51
CA GLY A 97 -8.26 30.53 14.97
C GLY A 97 -8.62 30.00 16.35
N GLY A 98 -9.40 30.79 17.10
CA GLY A 98 -9.90 30.44 18.43
C GLY A 98 -8.82 29.97 19.39
N TYR A 99 -9.07 28.84 20.03
CA TYR A 99 -8.14 28.17 20.97
C TYR A 99 -7.33 27.09 20.24
N GLY A 100 -6.65 27.49 19.17
CA GLY A 100 -5.88 26.56 18.32
C GLY A 100 -4.84 25.75 19.10
N ARG A 101 -4.69 24.47 18.76
CA ARG A 101 -3.78 23.52 19.39
C ARG A 101 -2.52 23.35 18.57
N ASP A 102 -1.43 22.97 19.23
CA ASP A 102 -0.18 22.58 18.60
C ASP A 102 -0.09 21.06 18.51
N PHE A 103 0.18 20.55 17.32
CA PHE A 103 0.36 19.12 17.03
C PHE A 103 1.83 18.85 16.70
N GLY A 104 2.43 17.93 17.43
CA GLY A 104 3.78 17.45 17.12
C GLY A 104 3.80 16.62 15.84
N GLY A 105 4.96 16.59 15.20
CA GLY A 105 5.20 15.71 14.07
C GLY A 105 5.22 14.23 14.50
N ALA A 106 4.95 13.34 13.55
CA ALA A 106 5.00 11.91 13.75
C ALA A 106 5.77 11.22 12.61
N ALA A 107 6.43 10.12 12.91
CA ALA A 107 7.09 9.28 11.90
C ALA A 107 6.72 7.81 12.10
N LEU A 108 6.76 7.07 11.00
CA LEU A 108 6.48 5.65 10.93
C LEU A 108 7.55 4.98 10.07
N LYS A 109 8.11 3.88 10.55
CA LYS A 109 8.91 2.94 9.74
C LYS A 109 8.31 1.56 9.89
N HIS A 110 8.13 0.89 8.76
CA HIS A 110 7.57 -0.44 8.72
C HIS A 110 8.35 -1.28 7.71
N LEU A 111 8.79 -2.46 8.11
CA LEU A 111 9.45 -3.44 7.26
C LEU A 111 8.74 -4.77 7.40
N SER A 112 8.19 -5.27 6.32
CA SER A 112 7.56 -6.59 6.27
C SER A 112 8.20 -7.50 5.22
N ILE A 113 8.10 -8.81 5.46
CA ILE A 113 8.63 -9.85 4.59
C ILE A 113 7.50 -10.82 4.22
N PRO A 114 6.72 -10.54 3.19
CA PRO A 114 5.76 -11.47 2.62
C PRO A 114 6.46 -12.65 1.95
N VAL A 115 6.07 -13.88 2.31
CA VAL A 115 6.46 -15.12 1.62
C VAL A 115 5.21 -15.89 1.23
N GLY A 116 5.16 -16.39 -0.02
CA GLY A 116 3.92 -16.98 -0.49
C GLY A 116 4.01 -17.67 -1.85
N LEU A 117 2.84 -17.93 -2.36
CA LEU A 117 2.61 -18.66 -3.59
C LEU A 117 1.55 -17.95 -4.43
N GLU A 118 1.82 -17.82 -5.72
CA GLU A 118 0.84 -17.39 -6.72
C GLU A 118 0.49 -18.56 -7.63
N ILE A 119 -0.79 -18.82 -7.81
CA ILE A 119 -1.34 -19.75 -8.79
C ILE A 119 -2.01 -18.91 -9.87
N GLY A 120 -1.51 -18.99 -11.08
CA GLY A 120 -2.02 -18.25 -12.23
C GLY A 120 -2.50 -19.19 -13.33
N ARG A 121 -3.42 -18.68 -14.13
CA ARG A 121 -3.89 -19.35 -15.35
C ARG A 121 -4.17 -18.31 -16.42
N THR A 122 -3.89 -18.69 -17.66
CA THR A 122 -4.30 -17.92 -18.83
C THR A 122 -5.22 -18.78 -19.67
N ASP A 123 -6.45 -18.33 -19.81
CA ASP A 123 -7.51 -18.92 -20.63
C ASP A 123 -7.82 -18.01 -21.82
N GLU A 124 -8.72 -18.46 -22.68
CA GLU A 124 -9.31 -17.63 -23.73
C GLU A 124 -10.78 -17.36 -23.42
N TRP A 125 -11.16 -16.08 -23.45
CA TRP A 125 -12.56 -15.68 -23.38
C TRP A 125 -12.96 -14.98 -24.67
N LYS A 126 -13.84 -15.61 -25.44
CA LYS A 126 -14.27 -15.16 -26.78
C LYS A 126 -13.07 -14.90 -27.72
N GLY A 127 -12.09 -15.82 -27.73
CA GLY A 127 -10.89 -15.70 -28.57
C GLY A 127 -9.89 -14.63 -28.08
N ARG A 128 -10.00 -14.17 -26.83
CA ARG A 128 -9.12 -13.14 -26.25
C ARG A 128 -8.42 -13.68 -24.99
N PRO A 129 -7.12 -13.41 -24.81
CA PRO A 129 -6.40 -13.84 -23.62
C PRO A 129 -7.03 -13.27 -22.35
N TRP A 130 -7.35 -14.16 -21.41
CA TRP A 130 -7.86 -13.84 -20.08
C TRP A 130 -6.94 -14.47 -19.03
N ALA A 131 -6.18 -13.63 -18.35
CA ALA A 131 -5.28 -14.05 -17.31
C ALA A 131 -5.92 -13.85 -15.93
N GLN A 132 -5.72 -14.84 -15.06
CA GLN A 132 -6.18 -14.85 -13.68
C GLN A 132 -5.05 -15.31 -12.77
N ALA A 133 -4.95 -14.75 -11.58
CA ALA A 133 -3.99 -15.18 -10.57
C ALA A 133 -4.57 -15.03 -9.16
N LEU A 134 -4.38 -16.05 -8.34
CA LEU A 134 -4.60 -16.02 -6.90
C LEU A 134 -3.23 -16.10 -6.21
N ARG A 135 -2.94 -15.12 -5.36
CA ARG A 135 -1.73 -15.01 -4.59
C ARG A 135 -2.05 -15.12 -3.12
N VAL A 136 -1.40 -16.02 -2.40
CA VAL A 136 -1.56 -16.18 -0.95
C VAL A 136 -0.18 -16.06 -0.32
N SER A 137 -0.07 -15.28 0.75
CA SER A 137 1.18 -15.07 1.46
C SER A 137 0.97 -14.94 2.97
N TYR A 138 1.95 -15.44 3.71
CA TYR A 138 2.18 -15.05 5.08
C TYR A 138 2.98 -13.75 5.08
N VAL A 139 2.60 -12.80 5.93
CA VAL A 139 3.25 -11.49 6.09
C VAL A 139 3.81 -11.40 7.50
N GLY A 140 5.12 -11.30 7.63
CA GLY A 140 5.80 -11.09 8.91
C GLY A 140 6.43 -9.70 8.97
N ASP A 141 6.14 -8.94 10.04
CA ASP A 141 6.73 -7.62 10.26
C ASP A 141 8.02 -7.75 11.08
N VAL A 142 9.13 -7.34 10.47
CA VAL A 142 10.46 -7.32 11.10
C VAL A 142 10.65 -6.02 11.89
N LEU A 143 10.23 -4.89 11.30
CA LEU A 143 10.24 -3.58 11.93
C LEU A 143 8.84 -2.97 11.87
N GLN A 144 8.37 -2.49 13.01
CA GLN A 144 7.07 -1.84 13.12
C GLN A 144 7.15 -0.74 14.17
N ASP A 145 7.29 0.49 13.72
CA ASP A 145 7.16 1.65 14.59
C ASP A 145 5.68 1.92 14.84
N VAL A 146 5.35 2.35 16.04
CA VAL A 146 4.02 2.82 16.41
C VAL A 146 4.09 4.34 16.48
N PRO A 147 3.42 5.07 15.57
CA PRO A 147 3.45 6.51 15.59
C PRO A 147 2.89 7.07 16.91
N GLU A 148 3.61 8.02 17.49
CA GLU A 148 3.16 8.77 18.66
C GLU A 148 2.99 10.25 18.24
N GLY A 149 1.86 10.83 18.59
CA GLY A 149 1.57 12.23 18.38
C GLY A 149 1.44 12.97 19.72
N THR A 150 1.94 14.18 19.79
CA THR A 150 1.75 15.09 20.93
C THR A 150 0.82 16.21 20.54
N VAL A 151 -0.06 16.61 21.46
CA VAL A 151 -0.96 17.74 21.27
C VAL A 151 -0.83 18.64 22.50
N TYR A 152 -0.59 19.92 22.29
CA TYR A 152 -0.48 20.91 23.34
C TYR A 152 -1.58 21.96 23.20
N SER A 153 -2.15 22.35 24.34
CA SER A 153 -3.05 23.50 24.40
C SER A 153 -2.25 24.73 24.76
N PRO A 154 -2.30 25.81 23.96
CA PRO A 154 -1.56 27.04 24.28
C PRO A 154 -2.18 27.82 25.45
N TYR A 155 -3.35 27.41 25.94
CA TYR A 155 -4.09 28.10 27.04
C TYR A 155 -4.10 27.33 28.35
N SER A 156 -3.46 26.20 28.39
CA SER A 156 -3.26 25.40 29.57
C SER A 156 -1.91 24.70 29.47
N ASP A 157 -1.17 24.57 30.55
CA ASP A 157 0.08 23.80 30.59
C ASP A 157 -0.16 22.28 30.38
N MET A 158 -1.32 21.93 29.82
CA MET A 158 -1.70 20.57 29.58
C MET A 158 -1.36 20.16 28.13
N GLY A 159 -0.54 19.14 28.03
CA GLY A 159 -0.31 18.39 26.80
C GLY A 159 -0.75 16.96 26.98
N TRP A 160 -1.18 16.31 25.89
CA TRP A 160 -1.45 14.88 25.89
C TRP A 160 -0.69 14.20 24.76
N ARG A 161 -0.35 12.95 24.98
CA ARG A 161 0.31 12.10 24.01
C ARG A 161 -0.67 11.02 23.58
N GLY A 162 -0.90 10.92 22.27
CA GLY A 162 -1.62 9.84 21.65
C GLY A 162 -0.65 8.86 21.01
N ARG A 163 -0.93 7.57 21.14
CA ARG A 163 -0.19 6.50 20.46
C ARG A 163 -1.14 5.73 19.58
N ALA A 164 -0.75 5.48 18.34
CA ALA A 164 -1.54 4.65 17.43
C ALA A 164 -1.60 3.20 17.93
N VAL A 165 -2.63 2.48 17.54
CA VAL A 165 -2.74 1.04 17.80
C VAL A 165 -1.74 0.32 16.91
N SER A 166 -0.94 -0.57 17.51
CA SER A 166 -0.05 -1.45 16.76
C SER A 166 -0.85 -2.61 16.18
N PRO A 167 -0.87 -2.80 14.86
CA PRO A 167 -1.43 -4.03 14.28
C PRO A 167 -0.58 -5.24 14.72
N GLU A 168 -1.17 -6.43 14.65
CA GLU A 168 -0.45 -7.68 14.85
C GLU A 168 0.69 -7.82 13.82
N ARG A 169 1.85 -8.33 14.30
CA ARG A 169 3.06 -8.47 13.46
C ARG A 169 2.95 -9.56 12.40
N HIS A 170 1.99 -10.44 12.54
CA HIS A 170 1.79 -11.60 11.68
C HIS A 170 0.44 -11.55 11.02
N GLY A 171 0.40 -11.86 9.73
CA GLY A 171 -0.85 -11.84 8.97
C GLY A 171 -0.85 -12.80 7.79
N LEU A 172 -2.02 -13.00 7.25
CA LEU A 172 -2.26 -13.71 6.01
C LEU A 172 -2.83 -12.73 4.99
N ARG A 173 -2.27 -12.74 3.78
CA ARG A 173 -2.72 -11.91 2.67
C ARG A 173 -3.14 -12.82 1.50
N ALA A 174 -4.32 -12.57 0.96
CA ALA A 174 -4.82 -13.20 -0.26
C ALA A 174 -5.15 -12.11 -1.28
N GLU A 175 -4.68 -12.25 -2.53
CA GLU A 175 -4.89 -11.28 -3.60
C GLU A 175 -5.34 -12.03 -4.85
N TYR A 176 -6.49 -11.69 -5.39
CA TYR A 176 -6.96 -12.16 -6.69
C TYR A 176 -6.83 -11.04 -7.71
N ASN A 177 -6.20 -11.34 -8.84
CA ASN A 177 -6.03 -10.42 -9.94
C ASN A 177 -6.52 -11.06 -11.23
N THR A 178 -7.15 -10.28 -12.08
CA THR A 178 -7.61 -10.69 -13.39
C THR A 178 -7.34 -9.61 -14.42
N SER A 179 -7.00 -10.02 -15.65
CA SER A 179 -6.87 -9.12 -16.78
C SER A 179 -7.37 -9.75 -18.06
N LEU A 180 -8.13 -8.98 -18.83
CA LEU A 180 -8.67 -9.36 -20.11
C LEU A 180 -8.10 -8.46 -21.19
N GLN A 181 -7.48 -9.04 -22.21
CA GLN A 181 -7.05 -8.31 -23.38
C GLN A 181 -8.28 -8.04 -24.30
N CYS A 182 -8.69 -6.80 -24.39
CA CYS A 182 -9.87 -6.42 -25.19
C CYS A 182 -9.57 -6.37 -26.69
N ASN A 183 -8.36 -5.97 -27.08
CA ASN A 183 -7.81 -6.01 -28.43
C ASN A 183 -6.28 -5.94 -28.37
N GLU A 184 -5.60 -5.80 -29.52
CA GLU A 184 -4.13 -5.73 -29.59
C GLU A 184 -3.49 -4.59 -28.75
N ARG A 185 -4.25 -3.54 -28.48
CA ARG A 185 -3.73 -2.34 -27.78
C ARG A 185 -4.32 -2.15 -26.40
N TRP A 186 -5.49 -2.67 -26.10
CA TRP A 186 -6.21 -2.37 -24.87
C TRP A 186 -6.42 -3.61 -24.02
N SER A 187 -6.16 -3.48 -22.72
CA SER A 187 -6.49 -4.47 -21.70
C SER A 187 -7.23 -3.81 -20.53
N VAL A 188 -8.16 -4.52 -19.95
CA VAL A 188 -8.81 -4.14 -18.69
C VAL A 188 -8.33 -5.08 -17.60
N TYR A 189 -8.15 -4.57 -16.40
CA TYR A 189 -7.73 -5.39 -15.26
C TYR A 189 -8.50 -5.02 -14.02
N GLY A 190 -8.60 -5.97 -13.10
CA GLY A 190 -9.20 -5.78 -11.78
C GLY A 190 -8.56 -6.71 -10.77
N GLY A 191 -8.67 -6.34 -9.50
CA GLY A 191 -8.15 -7.15 -8.42
C GLY A 191 -8.85 -6.86 -7.11
N TYR A 192 -8.80 -7.86 -6.25
CA TYR A 192 -9.25 -7.79 -4.87
C TYR A 192 -8.20 -8.38 -3.95
N GLY A 193 -7.88 -7.67 -2.88
CA GLY A 193 -6.95 -8.10 -1.85
C GLY A 193 -7.62 -8.12 -0.48
N LEU A 194 -7.29 -9.12 0.29
CA LEU A 194 -7.68 -9.31 1.68
C LEU A 194 -6.41 -9.54 2.51
N GLU A 195 -6.25 -8.80 3.59
CA GLU A 195 -5.20 -9.06 4.58
C GLU A 195 -5.82 -9.13 5.96
N VAL A 196 -5.53 -10.20 6.70
CA VAL A 196 -6.02 -10.45 8.06
C VAL A 196 -4.81 -10.47 9.00
N ARG A 197 -4.86 -9.64 10.06
CA ARG A 197 -3.86 -9.56 11.12
C ARG A 197 -4.56 -9.51 12.47
N GLY A 198 -4.50 -10.59 13.24
CA GLY A 198 -5.24 -10.71 14.50
C GLY A 198 -6.72 -10.40 14.31
N SER A 199 -7.23 -9.36 14.96
CA SER A 199 -8.61 -8.89 14.85
C SER A 199 -8.85 -7.88 13.72
N SER A 200 -7.79 -7.47 12.99
CA SER A 200 -7.86 -6.48 11.91
C SER A 200 -8.01 -7.15 10.56
N CYS A 201 -8.89 -6.59 9.72
CA CYS A 201 -9.12 -7.06 8.37
C CYS A 201 -9.05 -5.88 7.41
N TYR A 202 -8.20 -6.00 6.37
CA TYR A 202 -7.99 -4.96 5.36
C TYR A 202 -8.43 -5.45 4.01
N HIS A 203 -9.25 -4.65 3.33
CA HIS A 203 -9.74 -4.92 1.99
C HIS A 203 -9.14 -3.92 1.00
N ARG A 204 -8.73 -4.41 -0.17
CA ARG A 204 -8.25 -3.59 -1.27
C ARG A 204 -8.97 -3.98 -2.54
N VAL A 205 -9.46 -3.00 -3.27
CA VAL A 205 -10.03 -3.18 -4.61
C VAL A 205 -9.26 -2.29 -5.58
N ASN A 206 -8.92 -2.82 -6.73
CA ASN A 206 -8.35 -2.04 -7.83
C ASN A 206 -9.01 -2.42 -9.15
N ALA A 207 -9.07 -1.47 -10.06
CA ALA A 207 -9.49 -1.68 -11.45
C ALA A 207 -8.82 -0.63 -12.33
N GLY A 208 -8.58 -0.98 -13.57
CA GLY A 208 -7.98 -0.05 -14.50
C GLY A 208 -8.00 -0.54 -15.94
N VAL A 209 -7.51 0.33 -16.81
CA VAL A 209 -7.36 0.08 -18.24
C VAL A 209 -5.91 0.36 -18.62
N SER A 210 -5.33 -0.50 -19.44
CA SER A 210 -3.97 -0.37 -19.96
C SER A 210 -4.01 -0.29 -21.48
N ARG A 211 -3.13 0.54 -22.06
CA ARG A 211 -2.92 0.66 -23.50
C ARG A 211 -1.45 0.40 -23.82
N SER A 212 -1.22 -0.51 -24.77
CA SER A 212 0.10 -0.72 -25.40
C SER A 212 0.23 0.17 -26.63
N PHE A 213 1.42 0.72 -26.85
CA PHE A 213 1.76 1.60 -27.97
C PHE A 213 2.66 0.89 -28.97
#